data_e814e2bae1ad6597a284649b9aefe5cb
#
_entry.id   e814e2bae1ad6597a284649b9aefe5cb
#
_cell.length_a   1.000
_cell.length_b   1.000
_cell.length_c   1.000
_cell.angle_alpha   90.00
_cell.angle_beta   90.00
_cell.angle_gamma   90.00
#
_symmetry.space_group_name_H-M   'P 1'
#
loop_
_entity.id
_entity.type
_entity.pdbx_description
1 polymer ?
#
loop_
_entity_poly.entity_id
_entity_poly.type
_entity_poly.pdbx_seq_one_letter_code
_entity_poly.pdbx_strand_id
1 'polypeptide(L)'
;MIKAVTGTKDILPGEINKWKYLENIVQDVFSHFNYKEIRTPVFEETILFARGIGEETDIVGKEMYSFYDRSETNLTLRPEMTASVVRAYIEHSLGNQQPLNKLFYISPMFRQERPQAGRLRQFHQFGGEAIGSNSPYLDAEMIQVSFHILKQLGLNDLTVKINTLGVPASREIYKKKLKAFLHDKKHLLSADSKKRFDSNILRIFDSKVEEDQNLLKGAPTLLEYLDDESRNDFDLLMKSISSAGIPFEIDPKLVRGLDYYTKTTFEIISGKVGSQNALCGGGRYDLLIEELGGKPTPGVGFAAGIERILLACENEKSFTLPADFLDLYIVKLDKELSNVIFEAASFFRRVNYSVDFDYLDRSVKAQMREANKLNARFVLFIGGDEYETGYCNLKNMITGDQFQVPLNQLDQILSYLKNAS
;
A
#
# COMPACT_ATOMS: atom_id res chain seq x y z
N MET A 1 27.96 0.73 16.97
CA MET A 1 26.51 0.43 17.04
C MET A 1 26.02 -0.07 15.70
N ILE A 2 25.38 -1.22 15.64
CA ILE A 2 24.77 -1.76 14.40
C ILE A 2 23.52 -0.92 14.10
N LYS A 3 23.35 -0.54 12.83
CA LYS A 3 22.22 0.26 12.35
C LYS A 3 21.47 -0.50 11.26
N ALA A 4 20.23 -0.12 11.02
CA ALA A 4 19.46 -0.62 9.89
C ALA A 4 20.18 -0.36 8.56
N VAL A 5 19.94 -1.23 7.57
CA VAL A 5 20.54 -1.07 6.23
C VAL A 5 20.04 0.23 5.58
N THR A 6 20.93 0.95 4.93
CA THR A 6 20.56 2.19 4.23
C THR A 6 19.43 1.95 3.23
N GLY A 7 18.37 2.71 3.35
CA GLY A 7 17.16 2.57 2.53
C GLY A 7 16.13 1.61 3.10
N THR A 8 16.32 1.11 4.33
CA THR A 8 15.29 0.42 5.11
C THR A 8 14.93 1.27 6.34
N LYS A 9 13.74 1.06 6.88
CA LYS A 9 13.24 1.79 8.05
C LYS A 9 12.46 0.86 8.96
N ASP A 10 12.69 0.97 10.27
CA ASP A 10 11.83 0.35 11.28
C ASP A 10 10.53 1.15 11.40
N ILE A 11 9.40 0.47 11.52
CA ILE A 11 8.10 1.07 11.82
C ILE A 11 7.90 0.93 13.33
N LEU A 12 8.10 2.02 14.05
CA LEU A 12 8.08 2.03 15.52
C LEU A 12 6.65 2.16 16.09
N PRO A 13 6.41 1.82 17.37
CA PRO A 13 5.09 1.88 18.00
C PRO A 13 4.34 3.21 17.80
N GLY A 14 5.04 4.35 17.76
CA GLY A 14 4.42 5.65 17.52
C GLY A 14 3.92 5.86 16.07
N GLU A 15 4.40 5.08 15.11
CA GLU A 15 4.04 5.18 13.69
C GLU A 15 3.06 4.08 13.26
N ILE A 16 3.11 2.91 13.91
CA ILE A 16 2.39 1.71 13.48
C ILE A 16 0.87 1.91 13.40
N ASN A 17 0.29 2.79 14.22
CA ASN A 17 -1.15 3.05 14.21
C ASN A 17 -1.62 3.68 12.88
N LYS A 18 -0.79 4.53 12.24
CA LYS A 18 -1.08 5.07 10.91
C LYS A 18 -1.10 3.97 9.85
N TRP A 19 -0.18 3.02 9.95
CA TRP A 19 -0.11 1.86 9.05
C TRP A 19 -1.34 0.97 9.18
N LYS A 20 -1.68 0.56 10.40
CA LYS A 20 -2.86 -0.25 10.66
C LYS A 20 -4.15 0.42 10.21
N TYR A 21 -4.27 1.73 10.43
CA TYR A 21 -5.43 2.50 9.97
C TYR A 21 -5.56 2.46 8.44
N LEU A 22 -4.45 2.68 7.72
CA LEU A 22 -4.41 2.58 6.26
C LEU A 22 -4.74 1.15 5.80
N GLU A 23 -4.09 0.13 6.39
CA GLU A 23 -4.30 -1.27 6.04
C GLU A 23 -5.75 -1.71 6.25
N ASN A 24 -6.40 -1.26 7.32
CA ASN A 24 -7.81 -1.53 7.59
C ASN A 24 -8.71 -0.93 6.50
N ILE A 25 -8.49 0.34 6.13
CA ILE A 25 -9.24 0.98 5.03
C ILE A 25 -9.05 0.21 3.72
N VAL A 26 -7.82 -0.21 3.42
CA VAL A 26 -7.52 -1.01 2.22
C VAL A 26 -8.30 -2.32 2.24
N GLN A 27 -8.27 -3.07 3.35
CA GLN A 27 -9.01 -4.33 3.50
C GLN A 27 -10.52 -4.14 3.37
N ASP A 28 -11.07 -3.12 4.03
CA ASP A 28 -12.50 -2.82 3.99
C ASP A 28 -12.97 -2.48 2.58
N VAL A 29 -12.24 -1.59 1.87
CA VAL A 29 -12.60 -1.23 0.49
C VAL A 29 -12.52 -2.44 -0.42
N PHE A 30 -11.43 -3.21 -0.40
CA PHE A 30 -11.33 -4.42 -1.23
C PHE A 30 -12.45 -5.43 -0.93
N SER A 31 -12.86 -5.55 0.34
CA SER A 31 -13.98 -6.42 0.71
C SER A 31 -15.31 -5.98 0.08
N HIS A 32 -15.58 -4.67 0.05
CA HIS A 32 -16.78 -4.10 -0.59
C HIS A 32 -16.83 -4.36 -2.11
N PHE A 33 -15.67 -4.46 -2.76
CA PHE A 33 -15.55 -4.83 -4.17
C PHE A 33 -15.39 -6.34 -4.40
N ASN A 34 -15.51 -7.17 -3.33
CA ASN A 34 -15.40 -8.64 -3.37
C ASN A 34 -14.03 -9.16 -3.83
N TYR A 35 -12.93 -8.45 -3.53
CA TYR A 35 -11.58 -8.98 -3.68
C TYR A 35 -11.20 -9.86 -2.50
N LYS A 36 -10.37 -10.86 -2.74
CA LYS A 36 -9.86 -11.78 -1.72
C LYS A 36 -8.37 -11.57 -1.53
N GLU A 37 -7.92 -11.57 -0.27
CA GLU A 37 -6.50 -11.42 0.02
C GLU A 37 -5.68 -12.60 -0.49
N ILE A 38 -4.54 -12.30 -1.12
CA ILE A 38 -3.53 -13.28 -1.50
C ILE A 38 -2.18 -12.87 -0.89
N ARG A 39 -1.42 -13.86 -0.42
CA ARG A 39 -0.05 -13.69 0.04
C ARG A 39 0.85 -14.66 -0.70
N THR A 40 1.89 -14.14 -1.34
CA THR A 40 2.91 -14.95 -2.04
C THR A 40 4.23 -14.90 -1.27
N PRO A 41 5.18 -15.80 -1.55
CA PRO A 41 6.52 -15.72 -0.99
C PRO A 41 7.18 -14.36 -1.23
N VAL A 42 8.10 -13.97 -0.34
CA VAL A 42 8.84 -12.70 -0.44
C VAL A 42 9.93 -12.76 -1.51
N PHE A 43 10.40 -13.96 -1.85
CA PHE A 43 11.37 -14.22 -2.91
C PHE A 43 10.81 -15.26 -3.88
N GLU A 44 11.25 -15.17 -5.12
CA GLU A 44 10.86 -16.04 -6.22
C GLU A 44 12.11 -16.37 -7.04
N GLU A 45 12.03 -17.32 -7.97
CA GLU A 45 13.08 -17.49 -8.96
C GLU A 45 13.23 -16.21 -9.81
N THR A 46 14.46 -15.79 -10.04
CA THR A 46 14.78 -14.55 -10.77
C THR A 46 14.14 -14.50 -12.16
N ILE A 47 14.01 -15.67 -12.81
CA ILE A 47 13.40 -15.79 -14.13
C ILE A 47 11.94 -15.32 -14.18
N LEU A 48 11.20 -15.41 -13.07
CA LEU A 48 9.83 -14.93 -12.99
C LEU A 48 9.77 -13.42 -13.30
N PHE A 49 10.64 -12.66 -12.66
CA PHE A 49 10.66 -11.20 -12.82
C PHE A 49 11.31 -10.79 -14.15
N ALA A 50 12.36 -11.49 -14.59
CA ALA A 50 13.00 -11.20 -15.86
C ALA A 50 12.03 -11.35 -17.05
N ARG A 51 11.22 -12.41 -17.06
CA ARG A 51 10.20 -12.63 -18.09
C ARG A 51 8.98 -11.70 -17.92
N GLY A 52 8.49 -11.58 -16.70
CA GLY A 52 7.25 -10.85 -16.43
C GLY A 52 7.41 -9.33 -16.56
N ILE A 53 8.51 -8.74 -16.08
CA ILE A 53 8.72 -7.28 -16.05
C ILE A 53 9.33 -6.77 -17.36
N GLY A 54 10.17 -7.57 -18.01
CA GLY A 54 10.94 -7.22 -19.21
C GLY A 54 12.41 -6.94 -18.89
N GLU A 55 13.30 -7.62 -19.60
CA GLU A 55 14.77 -7.58 -19.38
C GLU A 55 15.39 -6.19 -19.55
N GLU A 56 14.80 -5.34 -20.39
CA GLU A 56 15.28 -3.97 -20.66
C GLU A 56 14.80 -2.93 -19.66
N THR A 57 14.03 -3.33 -18.63
CA THR A 57 13.55 -2.41 -17.60
C THR A 57 14.66 -2.07 -16.59
N ASP A 58 14.61 -0.86 -16.02
CA ASP A 58 15.56 -0.48 -14.95
C ASP A 58 15.43 -1.41 -13.74
N ILE A 59 14.23 -1.93 -13.46
CA ILE A 59 13.99 -2.86 -12.37
C ILE A 59 14.81 -4.13 -12.56
N VAL A 60 14.68 -4.80 -13.70
CA VAL A 60 15.40 -6.06 -13.98
C VAL A 60 16.89 -5.79 -14.17
N GLY A 61 17.27 -4.73 -14.87
CA GLY A 61 18.66 -4.44 -15.20
C GLY A 61 19.51 -3.95 -14.01
N LYS A 62 18.91 -3.29 -12.99
CA LYS A 62 19.68 -2.56 -11.98
C LYS A 62 19.11 -2.60 -10.55
N GLU A 63 17.81 -2.92 -10.37
CA GLU A 63 17.15 -2.68 -9.08
C GLU A 63 16.77 -3.95 -8.33
N MET A 64 16.95 -5.15 -8.90
CA MET A 64 16.64 -6.40 -8.23
C MET A 64 17.68 -6.78 -7.18
N TYR A 65 17.24 -7.27 -6.03
CA TYR A 65 18.06 -7.97 -5.04
C TYR A 65 18.08 -9.46 -5.36
N SER A 66 19.06 -9.91 -6.15
CA SER A 66 19.21 -11.30 -6.56
C SER A 66 20.38 -11.97 -5.84
N PHE A 67 20.22 -13.27 -5.52
CA PHE A 67 21.21 -14.08 -4.83
C PHE A 67 21.01 -15.55 -5.18
N TYR A 68 22.06 -16.37 -4.98
CA TYR A 68 21.97 -17.81 -5.13
C TYR A 68 21.72 -18.48 -3.78
N ASP A 69 20.81 -19.44 -3.75
CA ASP A 69 20.64 -20.31 -2.60
C ASP A 69 21.71 -21.43 -2.56
N ARG A 70 21.62 -22.32 -1.56
CA ARG A 70 22.58 -23.44 -1.44
C ARG A 70 22.47 -24.47 -2.57
N SER A 71 21.38 -24.49 -3.29
CA SER A 71 21.09 -25.36 -4.44
C SER A 71 21.48 -24.70 -5.77
N GLU A 72 22.16 -23.55 -5.72
CA GLU A 72 22.54 -22.73 -6.87
C GLU A 72 21.34 -22.18 -7.67
N THR A 73 20.16 -22.13 -7.05
CA THR A 73 19.00 -21.51 -7.65
C THR A 73 19.10 -19.99 -7.53
N ASN A 74 18.95 -19.28 -8.64
CA ASN A 74 18.98 -17.81 -8.64
C ASN A 74 17.63 -17.25 -8.18
N LEU A 75 17.62 -16.63 -7.01
CA LEU A 75 16.47 -16.09 -6.34
C LEU A 75 16.51 -14.56 -6.32
N THR A 76 15.34 -13.93 -6.30
CA THR A 76 15.18 -12.47 -6.22
C THR A 76 14.14 -12.11 -5.20
N LEU A 77 14.45 -11.15 -4.31
CA LEU A 77 13.45 -10.50 -3.48
C LEU A 77 12.50 -9.73 -4.40
N ARG A 78 11.19 -9.96 -4.28
CA ARG A 78 10.19 -9.42 -5.20
C ARG A 78 10.25 -7.89 -5.30
N PRO A 79 10.45 -7.32 -6.51
CA PRO A 79 10.47 -5.88 -6.74
C PRO A 79 9.07 -5.30 -6.96
N GLU A 80 8.09 -6.16 -7.23
CA GLU A 80 6.67 -5.90 -7.46
C GLU A 80 5.86 -7.16 -7.19
N MET A 81 4.53 -7.09 -7.22
CA MET A 81 3.67 -8.19 -6.79
C MET A 81 2.94 -8.90 -7.93
N THR A 82 2.66 -8.22 -9.03
CA THR A 82 1.82 -8.74 -10.13
C THR A 82 2.37 -10.05 -10.69
N ALA A 83 3.66 -10.14 -10.96
CA ALA A 83 4.29 -11.37 -11.46
C ALA A 83 4.12 -12.54 -10.47
N SER A 84 4.29 -12.29 -9.15
CA SER A 84 4.10 -13.32 -8.12
C SER A 84 2.64 -13.77 -8.02
N VAL A 85 1.67 -12.85 -8.14
CA VAL A 85 0.23 -13.20 -8.16
C VAL A 85 -0.10 -14.01 -9.42
N VAL A 86 0.41 -13.62 -10.58
CA VAL A 86 0.19 -14.37 -11.83
C VAL A 86 0.82 -15.77 -11.76
N ARG A 87 2.05 -15.90 -11.22
CA ARG A 87 2.65 -17.22 -10.97
C ARG A 87 1.76 -18.09 -10.08
N ALA A 88 1.26 -17.53 -8.96
CA ALA A 88 0.37 -18.25 -8.07
C ALA A 88 -0.97 -18.62 -8.76
N TYR A 89 -1.53 -17.73 -9.57
CA TYR A 89 -2.71 -18.00 -10.38
C TYR A 89 -2.52 -19.20 -11.31
N ILE A 90 -1.38 -19.27 -11.99
CA ILE A 90 -1.03 -20.39 -12.91
C ILE A 90 -0.80 -21.68 -12.12
N GLU A 91 0.10 -21.65 -11.12
CA GLU A 91 0.53 -22.81 -10.34
C GLU A 91 -0.66 -23.50 -9.64
N HIS A 92 -1.54 -22.72 -9.04
CA HIS A 92 -2.71 -23.25 -8.33
C HIS A 92 -3.96 -23.40 -9.21
N SER A 93 -3.83 -23.16 -10.52
CA SER A 93 -4.92 -23.29 -11.49
C SER A 93 -6.19 -22.54 -11.07
N LEU A 94 -6.05 -21.32 -10.55
CA LEU A 94 -7.17 -20.56 -9.99
C LEU A 94 -8.25 -20.27 -11.03
N GLY A 95 -7.87 -20.11 -12.30
CA GLY A 95 -8.82 -19.94 -13.42
C GLY A 95 -9.74 -21.15 -13.67
N ASN A 96 -9.35 -22.33 -13.20
CA ASN A 96 -10.21 -23.51 -13.27
C ASN A 96 -11.24 -23.54 -12.11
N GLN A 97 -10.95 -22.85 -11.01
CA GLN A 97 -11.84 -22.78 -9.85
C GLN A 97 -12.95 -21.74 -10.05
N GLN A 98 -12.60 -20.60 -10.65
CA GLN A 98 -13.55 -19.55 -11.02
C GLN A 98 -13.05 -18.76 -12.24
N PRO A 99 -13.95 -18.35 -13.17
CA PRO A 99 -13.55 -17.65 -14.40
C PRO A 99 -12.90 -16.30 -14.15
N LEU A 100 -13.37 -15.54 -13.14
CA LEU A 100 -12.84 -14.25 -12.76
C LEU A 100 -12.28 -14.29 -11.33
N ASN A 101 -10.99 -14.06 -11.19
CA ASN A 101 -10.30 -14.00 -9.91
C ASN A 101 -10.00 -12.54 -9.57
N LYS A 102 -10.55 -12.05 -8.45
CA LYS A 102 -10.35 -10.71 -7.90
C LYS A 102 -9.54 -10.84 -6.63
N LEU A 103 -8.25 -10.50 -6.71
CA LEU A 103 -7.26 -10.70 -5.65
C LEU A 103 -6.68 -9.37 -5.21
N PHE A 104 -6.38 -9.20 -3.91
CA PHE A 104 -5.64 -8.06 -3.39
C PHE A 104 -4.52 -8.49 -2.45
N TYR A 105 -3.56 -7.61 -2.24
CA TYR A 105 -2.42 -7.85 -1.36
C TYR A 105 -2.01 -6.57 -0.61
N ILE A 106 -1.37 -6.77 0.56
CA ILE A 106 -0.62 -5.76 1.30
C ILE A 106 0.71 -6.40 1.66
N SER A 107 1.84 -5.89 1.12
CA SER A 107 3.10 -6.63 1.21
C SER A 107 4.34 -5.76 1.05
N PRO A 108 5.50 -6.17 1.62
CA PRO A 108 6.78 -5.52 1.36
C PRO A 108 7.32 -5.88 -0.03
N MET A 109 7.99 -4.89 -0.66
CA MET A 109 8.71 -4.98 -1.92
C MET A 109 10.15 -4.51 -1.73
N PHE A 110 11.04 -4.89 -2.66
CA PHE A 110 12.49 -4.64 -2.53
C PHE A 110 13.10 -4.16 -3.84
N ARG A 111 13.73 -2.97 -3.83
CA ARG A 111 14.45 -2.42 -4.98
C ARG A 111 15.74 -1.77 -4.57
N GLN A 112 16.82 -1.99 -5.32
CA GLN A 112 18.13 -1.34 -5.10
C GLN A 112 18.13 0.12 -5.62
N GLU A 113 17.08 0.87 -5.32
CA GLU A 113 17.01 2.28 -5.70
C GLU A 113 17.87 3.16 -4.79
N ARG A 114 18.23 4.35 -5.28
CA ARG A 114 18.82 5.40 -4.44
C ARG A 114 17.75 5.91 -3.48
N PRO A 115 17.94 5.79 -2.16
CA PRO A 115 16.94 6.20 -1.18
C PRO A 115 16.65 7.70 -1.23
N GLN A 116 15.37 8.06 -1.18
CA GLN A 116 14.89 9.44 -1.07
C GLN A 116 13.50 9.44 -0.39
N ALA A 117 12.94 10.61 -0.11
CA ALA A 117 11.60 10.71 0.49
C ALA A 117 10.55 9.93 -0.34
N GLY A 118 9.84 9.00 0.29
CA GLY A 118 8.86 8.13 -0.35
C GLY A 118 9.43 7.04 -1.27
N ARG A 119 10.78 6.85 -1.30
CA ARG A 119 11.45 5.74 -2.00
C ARG A 119 12.47 5.08 -1.09
N LEU A 120 12.19 3.86 -0.70
CA LEU A 120 13.03 3.02 0.13
C LEU A 120 13.48 1.78 -0.64
N ARG A 121 14.49 1.10 -0.15
CA ARG A 121 14.96 -0.19 -0.69
C ARG A 121 14.08 -1.35 -0.27
N GLN A 122 13.54 -1.29 0.95
CA GLN A 122 12.38 -2.05 1.37
C GLN A 122 11.22 -1.08 1.55
N PHE A 123 10.14 -1.27 0.84
CA PHE A 123 8.94 -0.44 0.87
C PHE A 123 7.71 -1.34 0.82
N HIS A 124 6.54 -0.79 1.11
CA HIS A 124 5.30 -1.55 1.15
C HIS A 124 4.34 -1.07 0.08
N GLN A 125 3.65 -2.03 -0.51
CA GLN A 125 2.57 -1.76 -1.45
C GLN A 125 1.32 -2.51 -1.02
N PHE A 126 0.18 -1.91 -1.30
CA PHE A 126 -1.04 -2.65 -1.53
C PHE A 126 -1.41 -2.57 -3.01
N GLY A 127 -2.19 -3.53 -3.46
CA GLY A 127 -2.66 -3.56 -4.83
C GLY A 127 -3.74 -4.59 -5.05
N GLY A 128 -4.33 -4.56 -6.23
CA GLY A 128 -5.36 -5.49 -6.65
C GLY A 128 -5.12 -5.99 -8.05
N GLU A 129 -5.46 -7.24 -8.27
CA GLU A 129 -5.34 -7.93 -9.56
C GLU A 129 -6.68 -8.60 -9.87
N ALA A 130 -7.24 -8.34 -11.05
CA ALA A 130 -8.43 -9.03 -11.56
C ALA A 130 -8.07 -9.76 -12.85
N ILE A 131 -8.12 -11.09 -12.80
CA ILE A 131 -7.64 -11.98 -13.85
C ILE A 131 -8.83 -12.81 -14.36
N GLY A 132 -9.04 -12.82 -15.68
CA GLY A 132 -10.06 -13.65 -16.33
C GLY A 132 -11.08 -12.88 -17.18
N SER A 133 -10.99 -11.56 -17.30
CA SER A 133 -11.94 -10.78 -18.12
C SER A 133 -11.26 -9.64 -18.86
N ASN A 134 -11.65 -9.44 -20.13
CA ASN A 134 -11.21 -8.32 -20.97
C ASN A 134 -12.17 -7.11 -20.92
N SER A 135 -13.16 -7.14 -20.04
CA SER A 135 -14.18 -6.10 -19.92
C SER A 135 -13.57 -4.76 -19.48
N PRO A 136 -13.77 -3.64 -20.20
CA PRO A 136 -13.31 -2.31 -19.80
C PRO A 136 -13.94 -1.80 -18.50
N TYR A 137 -15.07 -2.35 -18.08
CA TYR A 137 -15.67 -2.06 -16.78
C TYR A 137 -14.76 -2.52 -15.61
N LEU A 138 -13.95 -3.56 -15.83
CA LEU A 138 -13.01 -4.04 -14.82
C LEU A 138 -11.81 -3.09 -14.69
N ASP A 139 -11.39 -2.46 -15.79
CA ASP A 139 -10.39 -1.38 -15.75
C ASP A 139 -10.91 -0.18 -14.97
N ALA A 140 -12.18 0.19 -15.22
CA ALA A 140 -12.84 1.27 -14.47
C ALA A 140 -12.97 0.92 -12.98
N GLU A 141 -13.28 -0.33 -12.64
CA GLU A 141 -13.33 -0.80 -11.25
C GLU A 141 -11.97 -0.69 -10.55
N MET A 142 -10.86 -1.03 -11.23
CA MET A 142 -9.51 -0.87 -10.67
C MET A 142 -9.19 0.59 -10.33
N ILE A 143 -9.55 1.52 -11.22
CA ILE A 143 -9.41 2.96 -10.95
C ILE A 143 -10.33 3.36 -9.80
N GLN A 144 -11.56 2.89 -9.77
CA GLN A 144 -12.52 3.21 -8.72
C GLN A 144 -12.07 2.72 -7.34
N VAL A 145 -11.61 1.47 -7.21
CA VAL A 145 -11.09 0.91 -5.96
C VAL A 145 -9.91 1.74 -5.45
N SER A 146 -8.92 1.98 -6.31
CA SER A 146 -7.71 2.73 -5.92
C SER A 146 -8.04 4.18 -5.53
N PHE A 147 -8.91 4.86 -6.28
CA PHE A 147 -9.37 6.21 -5.97
C PHE A 147 -10.18 6.27 -4.67
N HIS A 148 -11.06 5.29 -4.46
CA HIS A 148 -11.90 5.22 -3.26
C HIS A 148 -11.08 5.01 -1.99
N ILE A 149 -10.05 4.14 -2.01
CA ILE A 149 -9.11 3.98 -0.90
C ILE A 149 -8.45 5.32 -0.54
N LEU A 150 -7.91 6.02 -1.53
CA LEU A 150 -7.24 7.31 -1.31
C LEU A 150 -8.21 8.38 -0.77
N LYS A 151 -9.45 8.39 -1.25
CA LYS A 151 -10.51 9.28 -0.72
C LYS A 151 -10.90 8.95 0.72
N GLN A 152 -11.01 7.69 1.10
CA GLN A 152 -11.30 7.28 2.48
C GLN A 152 -10.15 7.61 3.44
N LEU A 153 -8.91 7.66 2.95
CA LEU A 153 -7.76 8.18 3.71
C LEU A 153 -7.77 9.72 3.86
N GLY A 154 -8.81 10.39 3.33
CA GLY A 154 -8.99 11.84 3.44
C GLY A 154 -8.20 12.66 2.44
N LEU A 155 -7.55 12.05 1.44
CA LEU A 155 -6.82 12.76 0.40
C LEU A 155 -7.80 13.46 -0.56
N ASN A 156 -7.58 14.74 -0.81
CA ASN A 156 -8.46 15.57 -1.64
C ASN A 156 -7.80 16.06 -2.93
N ASP A 157 -6.52 16.30 -2.92
CA ASP A 157 -5.75 16.77 -4.08
C ASP A 157 -5.30 15.58 -4.95
N LEU A 158 -6.27 14.93 -5.60
CA LEU A 158 -6.06 13.73 -6.42
C LEU A 158 -6.45 14.01 -7.88
N THR A 159 -5.58 13.65 -8.80
CA THR A 159 -5.84 13.62 -10.24
C THR A 159 -5.59 12.22 -10.78
N VAL A 160 -6.57 11.66 -11.48
CA VAL A 160 -6.41 10.39 -12.19
C VAL A 160 -5.96 10.70 -13.61
N LYS A 161 -4.78 10.23 -13.98
CA LYS A 161 -4.28 10.28 -15.37
C LYS A 161 -4.50 8.94 -16.02
N ILE A 162 -5.07 8.95 -17.21
CA ILE A 162 -5.34 7.73 -17.98
C ILE A 162 -4.74 7.82 -19.38
N ASN A 163 -4.36 6.67 -19.91
CA ASN A 163 -3.95 6.49 -21.30
C ASN A 163 -4.29 5.06 -21.75
N THR A 164 -4.12 4.80 -23.02
CA THR A 164 -4.15 3.44 -23.57
C THR A 164 -2.91 3.18 -24.41
N LEU A 165 -2.32 2.00 -24.23
CA LEU A 165 -1.20 1.52 -25.04
C LEU A 165 -1.65 0.68 -26.25
N GLY A 166 -2.96 0.56 -26.47
CA GLY A 166 -3.53 -0.23 -27.55
C GLY A 166 -3.08 -1.71 -27.53
N VAL A 167 -3.39 -2.40 -28.61
CA VAL A 167 -2.89 -3.75 -28.86
C VAL A 167 -1.48 -3.69 -29.48
N PRO A 168 -0.69 -4.80 -29.45
CA PRO A 168 0.67 -4.82 -30.01
C PRO A 168 0.75 -4.30 -31.47
N ALA A 169 -0.21 -4.62 -32.33
CA ALA A 169 -0.23 -4.18 -33.71
C ALA A 169 -0.30 -2.65 -33.85
N SER A 170 -1.22 -2.01 -33.11
CA SER A 170 -1.37 -0.54 -33.08
C SER A 170 -0.10 0.12 -32.52
N ARG A 171 0.50 -0.50 -31.49
CA ARG A 171 1.74 -0.04 -30.85
C ARG A 171 2.92 -0.06 -31.82
N GLU A 172 3.04 -1.10 -32.65
CA GLU A 172 4.14 -1.18 -33.64
C GLU A 172 3.99 -0.14 -34.72
N ILE A 173 2.78 0.17 -35.18
CA ILE A 173 2.52 1.28 -36.11
C ILE A 173 2.96 2.60 -35.47
N TYR A 174 2.54 2.84 -34.24
CA TYR A 174 2.88 4.06 -33.51
C TYR A 174 4.39 4.21 -33.29
N LYS A 175 5.10 3.15 -32.88
CA LYS A 175 6.55 3.16 -32.69
C LYS A 175 7.27 3.59 -33.98
N LYS A 176 6.83 3.08 -35.14
CA LYS A 176 7.39 3.50 -36.45
C LYS A 176 7.17 4.98 -36.69
N LYS A 177 5.98 5.52 -36.42
CA LYS A 177 5.66 6.94 -36.58
C LYS A 177 6.47 7.82 -35.61
N LEU A 178 6.59 7.42 -34.35
CA LEU A 178 7.40 8.14 -33.38
C LEU A 178 8.90 8.11 -33.73
N LYS A 179 9.42 6.97 -34.24
CA LYS A 179 10.80 6.89 -34.78
C LYS A 179 11.02 7.85 -35.93
N ALA A 180 10.11 7.89 -36.88
CA ALA A 180 10.17 8.81 -37.99
C ALA A 180 10.15 10.29 -37.54
N PHE A 181 9.28 10.64 -36.59
CA PHE A 181 9.19 11.99 -36.02
C PHE A 181 10.49 12.44 -35.33
N LEU A 182 11.17 11.52 -34.61
CA LEU A 182 12.38 11.82 -33.89
C LEU A 182 13.68 11.58 -34.68
N HIS A 183 13.61 11.00 -35.89
CA HIS A 183 14.78 10.55 -36.66
C HIS A 183 15.83 11.66 -36.82
N ASP A 184 15.42 12.80 -37.36
CA ASP A 184 16.32 13.93 -37.63
C ASP A 184 16.76 14.65 -36.32
N LYS A 185 16.02 14.44 -35.25
CA LYS A 185 16.27 15.01 -33.90
C LYS A 185 17.01 14.08 -32.99
N LYS A 186 17.32 12.83 -33.37
CA LYS A 186 17.96 11.81 -32.53
C LYS A 186 19.26 12.33 -31.91
N HIS A 187 20.04 13.12 -32.62
CA HIS A 187 21.31 13.64 -32.14
C HIS A 187 21.16 14.64 -30.97
N LEU A 188 19.99 15.27 -30.82
CA LEU A 188 19.65 16.21 -29.73
C LEU A 188 19.14 15.53 -28.46
N LEU A 189 18.75 14.24 -28.51
CA LEU A 189 18.29 13.49 -27.36
C LEU A 189 19.42 13.32 -26.32
N SER A 190 19.04 13.21 -25.04
CA SER A 190 19.94 12.83 -23.97
C SER A 190 20.57 11.46 -24.20
N ALA A 191 21.68 11.13 -23.51
CA ALA A 191 22.37 9.87 -23.68
C ALA A 191 21.48 8.65 -23.43
N ASP A 192 20.61 8.71 -22.40
CA ASP A 192 19.68 7.64 -22.09
C ASP A 192 18.54 7.56 -23.10
N SER A 193 18.01 8.69 -23.55
CA SER A 193 16.97 8.73 -24.58
C SER A 193 17.48 8.27 -25.95
N LYS A 194 18.76 8.46 -26.27
CA LYS A 194 19.39 7.87 -27.46
C LYS A 194 19.40 6.34 -27.41
N LYS A 195 19.71 5.75 -26.25
CA LYS A 195 19.63 4.28 -26.06
C LYS A 195 18.19 3.81 -26.22
N ARG A 196 17.25 4.49 -25.55
CA ARG A 196 15.81 4.17 -25.61
C ARG A 196 15.23 4.30 -27.01
N PHE A 197 15.75 5.20 -27.85
CA PHE A 197 15.33 5.34 -29.25
C PHE A 197 15.55 4.04 -30.03
N ASP A 198 16.63 3.31 -29.75
CA ASP A 198 16.95 2.07 -30.46
C ASP A 198 16.28 0.85 -29.81
N SER A 199 16.22 0.78 -28.47
CA SER A 199 15.67 -0.35 -27.71
C SER A 199 14.15 -0.22 -27.49
N ASN A 200 13.69 0.74 -26.68
CA ASN A 200 12.29 0.95 -26.37
C ASN A 200 11.92 2.44 -26.45
N ILE A 201 11.56 2.90 -27.66
CA ILE A 201 11.32 4.31 -27.95
C ILE A 201 10.21 4.94 -27.10
N LEU A 202 9.21 4.15 -26.65
CA LEU A 202 8.11 4.68 -25.83
C LEU A 202 8.63 5.19 -24.48
N ARG A 203 9.72 4.64 -23.96
CA ARG A 203 10.34 5.08 -22.70
C ARG A 203 11.02 6.45 -22.79
N ILE A 204 11.12 7.06 -23.98
CA ILE A 204 11.60 8.44 -24.08
C ILE A 204 10.60 9.40 -23.39
N PHE A 205 9.31 9.06 -23.34
CA PHE A 205 8.31 9.84 -22.59
C PHE A 205 8.56 9.87 -21.07
N ASP A 206 9.27 8.88 -20.51
CA ASP A 206 9.68 8.85 -19.10
C ASP A 206 10.85 9.77 -18.79
N SER A 207 11.50 10.35 -19.80
CA SER A 207 12.65 11.24 -19.60
C SER A 207 12.23 12.48 -18.82
N LYS A 208 13.00 12.83 -17.79
CA LYS A 208 12.84 14.07 -17.02
C LYS A 208 13.74 15.20 -17.53
N VAL A 209 14.50 14.93 -18.59
CA VAL A 209 15.40 15.89 -19.22
C VAL A 209 14.54 16.85 -20.05
N GLU A 210 14.68 18.15 -19.78
CA GLU A 210 13.85 19.20 -20.40
C GLU A 210 13.98 19.22 -21.93
N GLU A 211 15.18 19.02 -22.44
CA GLU A 211 15.47 18.94 -23.87
C GLU A 211 14.69 17.79 -24.53
N ASP A 212 14.67 16.60 -23.91
CA ASP A 212 13.92 15.45 -24.41
C ASP A 212 12.40 15.77 -24.44
N GLN A 213 11.88 16.37 -23.36
CA GLN A 213 10.48 16.76 -23.28
C GLN A 213 10.11 17.82 -24.32
N ASN A 214 11.01 18.76 -24.62
CA ASN A 214 10.81 19.75 -25.66
C ASN A 214 10.80 19.13 -27.05
N LEU A 215 11.64 18.13 -27.32
CA LEU A 215 11.67 17.40 -28.59
C LEU A 215 10.40 16.57 -28.81
N LEU A 216 9.74 16.14 -27.74
CA LEU A 216 8.49 15.39 -27.79
C LEU A 216 7.24 16.29 -27.96
N LYS A 217 7.39 17.62 -27.94
CA LYS A 217 6.27 18.52 -28.21
C LYS A 217 5.83 18.34 -29.66
N GLY A 218 4.54 18.08 -29.87
CA GLY A 218 3.96 17.82 -31.19
C GLY A 218 4.26 16.42 -31.75
N ALA A 219 4.81 15.49 -30.94
CA ALA A 219 4.90 14.11 -31.35
C ALA A 219 3.49 13.50 -31.52
N PRO A 220 3.34 12.57 -32.53
CA PRO A 220 2.08 11.86 -32.68
C PRO A 220 1.73 11.12 -31.37
N THR A 221 0.43 10.91 -31.15
CA THR A 221 -0.05 10.16 -29.97
C THR A 221 -0.50 8.77 -30.37
N LEU A 222 -0.41 7.79 -29.47
CA LEU A 222 -0.90 6.43 -29.76
C LEU A 222 -2.41 6.42 -29.98
N LEU A 223 -3.15 7.35 -29.39
CA LEU A 223 -4.59 7.49 -29.56
C LEU A 223 -5.03 7.66 -31.01
N GLU A 224 -4.15 8.19 -31.86
CA GLU A 224 -4.41 8.38 -33.32
C GLU A 224 -4.33 7.07 -34.11
N TYR A 225 -3.73 6.03 -33.54
CA TYR A 225 -3.42 4.76 -34.20
C TYR A 225 -4.12 3.55 -33.56
N LEU A 226 -5.09 3.80 -32.70
CA LEU A 226 -5.90 2.73 -32.09
C LEU A 226 -6.77 2.05 -33.14
N ASP A 227 -6.88 0.73 -33.02
CA ASP A 227 -7.93 -0.01 -33.70
C ASP A 227 -9.31 0.30 -33.07
N ASP A 228 -10.37 -0.07 -33.76
CA ASP A 228 -11.74 0.28 -33.39
C ASP A 228 -12.13 -0.34 -32.04
N GLU A 229 -11.69 -1.56 -31.74
CA GLU A 229 -11.95 -2.24 -30.47
C GLU A 229 -11.28 -1.49 -29.31
N SER A 230 -9.97 -1.22 -29.42
CA SER A 230 -9.23 -0.49 -28.41
C SER A 230 -9.76 0.92 -28.17
N ARG A 231 -10.25 1.58 -29.22
CA ARG A 231 -10.91 2.89 -29.12
C ARG A 231 -12.22 2.79 -28.35
N ASN A 232 -13.07 1.83 -28.71
CA ASN A 232 -14.35 1.60 -28.02
C ASN A 232 -14.16 1.24 -26.55
N ASP A 233 -13.18 0.39 -26.25
CA ASP A 233 -12.82 0.02 -24.86
C ASP A 233 -12.41 1.26 -24.06
N PHE A 234 -11.57 2.12 -24.63
CA PHE A 234 -11.10 3.34 -23.97
C PHE A 234 -12.22 4.36 -23.77
N ASP A 235 -13.12 4.52 -24.74
CA ASP A 235 -14.30 5.38 -24.64
C ASP A 235 -15.27 4.87 -23.56
N LEU A 236 -15.44 3.56 -23.45
CA LEU A 236 -16.28 2.94 -22.42
C LEU A 236 -15.66 3.10 -21.02
N LEU A 237 -14.34 2.95 -20.90
CA LEU A 237 -13.61 3.24 -19.66
C LEU A 237 -13.87 4.68 -19.21
N MET A 238 -13.67 5.66 -20.10
CA MET A 238 -13.86 7.08 -19.78
C MET A 238 -15.29 7.40 -19.33
N LYS A 239 -16.28 6.84 -20.02
CA LYS A 239 -17.69 6.97 -19.63
C LYS A 239 -17.96 6.38 -18.25
N SER A 240 -17.38 5.21 -17.97
CA SER A 240 -17.59 4.50 -16.69
C SER A 240 -17.01 5.25 -15.50
N ILE A 241 -15.75 5.72 -15.58
CA ILE A 241 -15.12 6.48 -14.50
C ILE A 241 -15.78 7.86 -14.32
N SER A 242 -16.22 8.51 -15.41
CA SER A 242 -17.00 9.74 -15.34
C SER A 242 -18.33 9.54 -14.63
N SER A 243 -19.05 8.44 -14.94
CA SER A 243 -20.32 8.09 -14.29
C SER A 243 -20.14 7.76 -12.80
N ALA A 244 -18.96 7.27 -12.42
CA ALA A 244 -18.59 7.06 -11.02
C ALA A 244 -18.18 8.34 -10.29
N GLY A 245 -18.22 9.51 -10.96
CA GLY A 245 -17.84 10.80 -10.38
C GLY A 245 -16.34 10.96 -10.13
N ILE A 246 -15.49 10.20 -10.83
CA ILE A 246 -14.04 10.25 -10.67
C ILE A 246 -13.47 11.25 -11.68
N PRO A 247 -12.82 12.35 -11.23
CA PRO A 247 -12.15 13.28 -12.12
C PRO A 247 -10.92 12.65 -12.73
N PHE A 248 -10.73 12.82 -14.04
CA PHE A 248 -9.57 12.28 -14.74
C PHE A 248 -9.09 13.22 -15.86
N GLU A 249 -7.84 13.01 -16.27
CA GLU A 249 -7.19 13.65 -17.40
C GLU A 249 -6.64 12.58 -18.33
N ILE A 250 -6.80 12.76 -19.64
CA ILE A 250 -6.11 11.94 -20.64
C ILE A 250 -4.69 12.46 -20.76
N ASP A 251 -3.71 11.60 -20.45
CA ASP A 251 -2.29 11.92 -20.64
C ASP A 251 -1.68 11.00 -21.72
N PRO A 252 -1.64 11.43 -22.99
CA PRO A 252 -1.14 10.60 -24.08
C PRO A 252 0.34 10.20 -23.96
N LYS A 253 1.06 10.84 -23.03
CA LYS A 253 2.47 10.55 -22.73
C LYS A 253 2.64 9.58 -21.60
N LEU A 254 1.56 9.22 -20.89
CA LEU A 254 1.61 8.28 -19.79
C LEU A 254 2.01 6.90 -20.30
N VAL A 255 3.22 6.49 -19.97
CA VAL A 255 3.74 5.14 -20.15
C VAL A 255 4.11 4.57 -18.77
N ARG A 256 4.30 3.27 -18.67
CA ARG A 256 4.61 2.60 -17.40
C ARG A 256 6.02 2.03 -17.42
N GLY A 257 6.65 1.96 -16.25
CA GLY A 257 7.99 1.43 -16.07
C GLY A 257 8.12 -0.10 -16.23
N LEU A 258 7.04 -0.80 -16.58
CA LEU A 258 6.95 -2.25 -16.75
C LEU A 258 6.44 -2.53 -18.17
N ASP A 259 7.05 -3.49 -18.86
CA ASP A 259 6.78 -3.69 -20.30
C ASP A 259 5.54 -4.56 -20.58
N TYR A 260 4.98 -5.23 -19.58
CA TYR A 260 3.83 -6.11 -19.72
C TYR A 260 2.49 -5.39 -19.97
N TYR A 261 2.43 -4.07 -19.81
CA TYR A 261 1.17 -3.35 -19.99
C TYR A 261 0.69 -3.37 -21.45
N THR A 262 -0.62 -3.62 -21.59
CA THR A 262 -1.37 -3.52 -22.84
C THR A 262 -2.38 -2.37 -22.75
N LYS A 263 -3.42 -2.29 -23.53
CA LYS A 263 -4.55 -1.35 -23.52
C LYS A 263 -4.49 -0.26 -22.41
N THR A 264 -5.38 -0.29 -21.44
CA THR A 264 -5.50 0.73 -20.38
C THR A 264 -4.25 0.85 -19.50
N THR A 265 -3.81 2.09 -19.27
CA THR A 265 -2.86 2.46 -18.21
C THR A 265 -3.36 3.66 -17.44
N PHE A 266 -3.07 3.73 -16.14
CA PHE A 266 -3.45 4.87 -15.31
C PHE A 266 -2.46 5.14 -14.18
N GLU A 267 -2.48 6.35 -13.69
CA GLU A 267 -1.84 6.78 -12.45
C GLU A 267 -2.78 7.68 -11.66
N ILE A 268 -2.71 7.59 -10.32
CA ILE A 268 -3.33 8.58 -9.44
C ILE A 268 -2.21 9.36 -8.80
N ILE A 269 -2.22 10.66 -9.04
CA ILE A 269 -1.21 11.59 -8.55
C ILE A 269 -1.79 12.52 -7.49
N SER A 270 -0.93 13.00 -6.57
CA SER A 270 -1.23 14.05 -5.61
C SER A 270 -0.26 15.21 -5.78
N GLY A 271 -0.77 16.43 -5.85
CA GLY A 271 0.05 17.63 -5.89
C GLY A 271 0.87 17.89 -4.61
N LYS A 272 0.60 17.16 -3.52
CA LYS A 272 1.23 17.34 -2.20
C LYS A 272 2.50 16.52 -1.96
N VAL A 273 2.93 15.69 -2.90
CA VAL A 273 4.08 14.77 -2.72
C VAL A 273 5.33 15.21 -3.51
N GLY A 274 5.32 16.41 -4.09
CA GLY A 274 6.44 16.95 -4.86
C GLY A 274 6.62 16.25 -6.22
N SER A 275 7.89 16.12 -6.68
CA SER A 275 8.19 15.58 -8.02
C SER A 275 7.91 14.09 -8.22
N GLN A 276 7.70 13.34 -7.15
CA GLN A 276 7.35 11.91 -7.15
C GLN A 276 5.89 11.73 -6.74
N ASN A 277 5.00 12.39 -7.46
CA ASN A 277 3.60 12.60 -7.09
C ASN A 277 2.66 11.41 -7.35
N ALA A 278 3.10 10.37 -8.05
CA ALA A 278 2.29 9.18 -8.26
C ALA A 278 2.15 8.35 -6.97
N LEU A 279 0.93 8.24 -6.45
CA LEU A 279 0.56 7.43 -5.29
C LEU A 279 0.24 6.00 -5.68
N CYS A 280 -0.39 5.83 -6.83
CA CYS A 280 -0.90 4.58 -7.37
C CYS A 280 -0.66 4.54 -8.87
N GLY A 281 -0.48 3.35 -9.39
CA GLY A 281 -0.43 3.17 -10.83
C GLY A 281 -0.74 1.74 -11.23
N GLY A 282 -1.41 1.58 -12.37
CA GLY A 282 -1.89 0.30 -12.85
C GLY A 282 -2.22 0.30 -14.33
N GLY A 283 -2.84 -0.78 -14.73
CA GLY A 283 -3.31 -0.98 -16.10
C GLY A 283 -3.53 -2.44 -16.44
N ARG A 284 -3.85 -2.69 -17.69
CA ARG A 284 -4.13 -4.01 -18.25
C ARG A 284 -2.84 -4.70 -18.71
N TYR A 285 -2.77 -6.03 -18.52
CA TYR A 285 -1.59 -6.85 -18.85
C TYR A 285 -2.02 -8.20 -19.48
N ASP A 286 -2.75 -8.16 -20.58
CA ASP A 286 -3.41 -9.33 -21.17
C ASP A 286 -2.45 -10.43 -21.66
N LEU A 287 -1.17 -10.12 -21.87
CA LEU A 287 -0.17 -11.08 -22.36
C LEU A 287 0.65 -11.73 -21.24
N LEU A 288 0.67 -11.15 -20.04
CA LEU A 288 1.58 -11.58 -18.97
C LEU A 288 1.39 -13.03 -18.54
N ILE A 289 0.13 -13.51 -18.47
CA ILE A 289 -0.16 -14.89 -18.05
C ILE A 289 0.40 -15.90 -19.07
N GLU A 290 0.27 -15.62 -20.36
CA GLU A 290 0.83 -16.45 -21.43
C GLU A 290 2.37 -16.41 -21.45
N GLU A 291 2.97 -15.23 -21.28
CA GLU A 291 4.43 -15.04 -21.19
C GLU A 291 5.05 -15.82 -20.01
N LEU A 292 4.31 -15.98 -18.92
CA LEU A 292 4.71 -16.76 -17.77
C LEU A 292 4.32 -18.25 -17.87
N GLY A 293 3.84 -18.72 -19.04
CA GLY A 293 3.57 -20.11 -19.33
C GLY A 293 2.15 -20.58 -18.99
N GLY A 294 1.24 -19.66 -18.67
CA GLY A 294 -0.18 -19.97 -18.48
C GLY A 294 -0.96 -19.96 -19.81
N LYS A 295 -2.25 -20.21 -19.72
CA LYS A 295 -3.16 -20.04 -20.88
C LYS A 295 -3.38 -18.54 -21.11
N PRO A 296 -3.53 -18.08 -22.39
CA PRO A 296 -3.91 -16.70 -22.67
C PRO A 296 -5.13 -16.27 -21.84
N THR A 297 -4.92 -15.34 -20.93
CA THR A 297 -5.94 -14.88 -19.99
C THR A 297 -5.74 -13.41 -19.73
N PRO A 298 -6.76 -12.56 -19.94
CA PRO A 298 -6.65 -11.13 -19.70
C PRO A 298 -6.56 -10.81 -18.21
N GLY A 299 -5.81 -9.77 -17.88
CA GLY A 299 -5.66 -9.28 -16.52
C GLY A 299 -5.53 -7.77 -16.45
N VAL A 300 -5.99 -7.20 -15.35
CA VAL A 300 -5.84 -5.79 -15.01
C VAL A 300 -5.56 -5.65 -13.53
N GLY A 301 -4.67 -4.72 -13.16
CA GLY A 301 -4.34 -4.52 -11.76
C GLY A 301 -3.70 -3.16 -11.48
N PHE A 302 -3.45 -2.89 -10.20
CA PHE A 302 -2.73 -1.72 -9.77
C PHE A 302 -1.90 -1.99 -8.51
N ALA A 303 -0.91 -1.14 -8.29
CA ALA A 303 -0.16 -1.09 -7.05
C ALA A 303 -0.04 0.35 -6.54
N ALA A 304 -0.07 0.51 -5.22
CA ALA A 304 0.03 1.79 -4.53
C ALA A 304 1.08 1.72 -3.42
N GLY A 305 1.94 2.73 -3.32
CA GLY A 305 3.03 2.76 -2.34
C GLY A 305 2.55 3.31 -0.99
N ILE A 306 2.59 2.49 0.07
CA ILE A 306 2.09 2.85 1.40
C ILE A 306 2.84 4.05 1.97
N GLU A 307 4.17 4.04 1.94
CA GLU A 307 5.00 5.14 2.47
C GLU A 307 4.72 6.49 1.79
N ARG A 308 4.42 6.45 0.48
CA ARG A 308 4.05 7.66 -0.26
C ARG A 308 2.67 8.19 0.11
N ILE A 309 1.72 7.28 0.28
CA ILE A 309 0.36 7.63 0.70
C ILE A 309 0.38 8.20 2.11
N LEU A 310 1.14 7.59 3.03
CA LEU A 310 1.30 8.11 4.38
C LEU A 310 1.91 9.52 4.38
N LEU A 311 2.92 9.76 3.53
CA LEU A 311 3.51 11.08 3.34
C LEU A 311 2.51 12.10 2.78
N ALA A 312 1.68 11.70 1.81
CA ALA A 312 0.62 12.55 1.27
C ALA A 312 -0.40 12.93 2.35
N CYS A 313 -0.85 11.94 3.13
CA CYS A 313 -1.77 12.15 4.24
C CYS A 313 -1.20 13.08 5.31
N GLU A 314 0.09 12.98 5.63
CA GLU A 314 0.77 13.89 6.55
C GLU A 314 0.81 15.33 6.01
N ASN A 315 1.15 15.50 4.74
CA ASN A 315 1.21 16.81 4.09
C ASN A 315 -0.17 17.48 3.97
N GLU A 316 -1.22 16.71 3.72
CA GLU A 316 -2.61 17.19 3.69
C GLU A 316 -3.24 17.28 5.09
N LYS A 317 -2.59 16.76 6.13
CA LYS A 317 -3.13 16.62 7.50
C LYS A 317 -4.47 15.88 7.51
N SER A 318 -4.60 14.85 6.67
CA SER A 318 -5.85 14.14 6.44
C SER A 318 -6.11 13.03 7.47
N PHE A 319 -5.10 12.61 8.24
CA PHE A 319 -5.29 11.57 9.24
C PHE A 319 -6.09 12.05 10.44
N THR A 320 -7.19 11.37 10.70
CA THR A 320 -7.90 11.38 11.99
C THR A 320 -7.75 9.99 12.59
N LEU A 321 -6.62 9.74 13.25
CA LEU A 321 -6.41 8.45 13.92
C LEU A 321 -7.32 8.33 15.13
N PRO A 322 -7.92 7.17 15.38
CA PRO A 322 -8.52 6.87 16.67
C PRO A 322 -7.50 7.09 17.78
N ALA A 323 -7.92 7.68 18.87
CA ALA A 323 -7.05 7.82 20.03
C ALA A 323 -6.67 6.43 20.55
N ASP A 324 -5.37 6.20 20.71
CA ASP A 324 -4.87 5.02 21.38
C ASP A 324 -5.01 5.22 22.90
N PHE A 325 -5.66 4.31 23.59
CA PHE A 325 -5.90 4.40 25.01
C PHE A 325 -5.74 3.04 25.70
N LEU A 326 -5.40 3.08 26.98
CA LEU A 326 -5.42 1.95 27.88
C LEU A 326 -6.76 1.96 28.64
N ASP A 327 -7.47 0.84 28.69
CA ASP A 327 -8.73 0.79 29.44
C ASP A 327 -8.53 1.03 30.93
N LEU A 328 -7.52 0.36 31.52
CA LEU A 328 -7.27 0.39 32.93
C LEU A 328 -5.77 0.40 33.25
N TYR A 329 -5.33 1.32 34.08
CA TYR A 329 -4.02 1.27 34.70
C TYR A 329 -4.16 0.98 36.20
N ILE A 330 -3.45 -0.03 36.72
CA ILE A 330 -3.50 -0.37 38.16
C ILE A 330 -2.31 0.27 38.85
N VAL A 331 -2.59 1.16 39.80
CA VAL A 331 -1.60 1.82 40.64
C VAL A 331 -1.43 1.00 41.90
N LYS A 332 -0.18 0.57 42.14
CA LYS A 332 0.26 -0.15 43.34
C LYS A 332 0.63 0.87 44.43
N LEU A 333 -0.09 0.90 45.52
CA LEU A 333 0.25 1.75 46.68
C LEU A 333 1.29 1.09 47.57
N ASP A 334 1.20 -0.23 47.80
CA ASP A 334 2.10 -1.02 48.66
C ASP A 334 2.84 -2.07 47.83
N LYS A 335 4.16 -2.19 48.06
CA LYS A 335 5.02 -3.08 47.25
C LYS A 335 4.70 -4.57 47.42
N GLU A 336 4.21 -4.95 48.58
CA GLU A 336 3.85 -6.31 48.96
C GLU A 336 2.65 -6.84 48.17
N LEU A 337 1.84 -5.96 47.59
CA LEU A 337 0.62 -6.30 46.84
C LEU A 337 0.85 -6.68 45.37
N SER A 338 2.09 -6.91 44.94
CA SER A 338 2.41 -7.22 43.53
C SER A 338 1.63 -8.45 43.02
N ASN A 339 1.41 -9.47 43.80
CA ASN A 339 0.62 -10.64 43.41
C ASN A 339 -0.88 -10.28 43.22
N VAL A 340 -1.43 -9.52 44.16
CA VAL A 340 -2.85 -9.07 44.08
C VAL A 340 -3.07 -8.23 42.81
N ILE A 341 -2.15 -7.33 42.50
CA ILE A 341 -2.19 -6.50 41.33
C ILE A 341 -2.10 -7.33 40.05
N PHE A 342 -1.19 -8.33 40.05
CA PHE A 342 -1.06 -9.25 38.90
C PHE A 342 -2.35 -10.06 38.68
N GLU A 343 -2.98 -10.54 39.74
CA GLU A 343 -4.26 -11.27 39.67
C GLU A 343 -5.38 -10.39 39.18
N ALA A 344 -5.50 -9.15 39.67
CA ALA A 344 -6.47 -8.17 39.19
C ALA A 344 -6.26 -7.83 37.70
N ALA A 345 -5.04 -7.54 37.29
CA ALA A 345 -4.71 -7.29 35.89
C ALA A 345 -5.05 -8.51 35.02
N SER A 346 -4.74 -9.71 35.47
CA SER A 346 -5.05 -10.96 34.76
C SER A 346 -6.55 -11.21 34.64
N PHE A 347 -7.33 -10.83 35.63
CA PHE A 347 -8.80 -10.88 35.55
C PHE A 347 -9.34 -10.03 34.44
N PHE A 348 -8.98 -8.75 34.39
CA PHE A 348 -9.47 -7.82 33.33
C PHE A 348 -8.95 -8.18 31.95
N ARG A 349 -7.70 -8.64 31.83
CA ARG A 349 -7.13 -9.10 30.54
C ARG A 349 -7.87 -10.31 29.98
N ARG A 350 -8.31 -11.26 30.83
CA ARG A 350 -9.12 -12.43 30.40
C ARG A 350 -10.49 -12.05 29.83
N VAL A 351 -11.02 -10.90 30.21
CA VAL A 351 -12.28 -10.38 29.69
C VAL A 351 -12.07 -9.29 28.63
N ASN A 352 -10.91 -9.29 27.98
CA ASN A 352 -10.52 -8.49 26.82
C ASN A 352 -10.38 -6.97 27.06
N TYR A 353 -10.05 -6.55 28.28
CA TYR A 353 -9.63 -5.16 28.52
C TYR A 353 -8.11 -5.02 28.44
N SER A 354 -7.65 -3.89 27.90
CA SER A 354 -6.24 -3.50 27.93
C SER A 354 -5.87 -2.99 29.31
N VAL A 355 -4.92 -3.67 29.98
CA VAL A 355 -4.55 -3.35 31.37
C VAL A 355 -3.04 -3.34 31.51
N ASP A 356 -2.51 -2.34 32.20
CA ASP A 356 -1.12 -2.28 32.57
C ASP A 356 -0.94 -1.83 34.03
N PHE A 357 0.25 -2.06 34.61
CA PHE A 357 0.64 -1.66 35.93
C PHE A 357 2.17 -1.52 36.05
N ASP A 358 2.66 -0.98 37.14
CA ASP A 358 4.08 -0.72 37.34
C ASP A 358 4.88 -1.98 37.67
N TYR A 359 5.85 -2.32 36.81
CA TYR A 359 6.82 -3.41 37.01
C TYR A 359 8.16 -2.93 37.59
N LEU A 360 8.32 -1.61 37.81
CA LEU A 360 9.61 -1.01 38.18
C LEU A 360 9.66 -0.50 39.63
N ASP A 361 8.67 -0.80 40.43
CA ASP A 361 8.49 -0.35 41.83
C ASP A 361 8.62 1.18 42.00
N ARG A 362 8.08 1.93 41.00
CA ARG A 362 8.09 3.37 41.00
C ARG A 362 7.10 3.96 42.03
N SER A 363 7.34 5.22 42.41
CA SER A 363 6.40 5.94 43.28
C SER A 363 5.02 6.11 42.64
N VAL A 364 3.97 6.24 43.42
CA VAL A 364 2.58 6.49 42.99
C VAL A 364 2.52 7.67 41.97
N LYS A 365 3.27 8.74 42.26
CA LYS A 365 3.35 9.88 41.33
C LYS A 365 3.93 9.51 39.94
N ALA A 366 4.89 8.60 39.90
CA ALA A 366 5.48 8.12 38.64
C ALA A 366 4.53 7.17 37.91
N GLN A 367 3.83 6.30 38.64
CA GLN A 367 2.81 5.42 38.08
C GLN A 367 1.65 6.22 37.47
N MET A 368 1.18 7.28 38.15
CA MET A 368 0.14 8.17 37.62
C MET A 368 0.59 8.93 36.37
N ARG A 369 1.87 9.32 36.26
CA ARG A 369 2.40 9.90 35.03
C ARG A 369 2.39 8.91 33.88
N GLU A 370 2.71 7.64 34.15
CA GLU A 370 2.65 6.60 33.14
C GLU A 370 1.21 6.32 32.68
N ALA A 371 0.25 6.24 33.62
CA ALA A 371 -1.17 6.11 33.31
C ALA A 371 -1.65 7.25 32.38
N ASN A 372 -1.27 8.49 32.67
CA ASN A 372 -1.59 9.64 31.81
C ASN A 372 -0.92 9.54 30.42
N LYS A 373 0.34 9.10 30.35
CA LYS A 373 1.09 8.95 29.09
C LYS A 373 0.46 7.85 28.21
N LEU A 374 -0.08 6.79 28.83
CA LEU A 374 -0.79 5.71 28.15
C LEU A 374 -2.26 6.06 27.84
N ASN A 375 -2.69 7.29 28.13
CA ASN A 375 -4.09 7.71 27.97
C ASN A 375 -5.07 6.74 28.65
N ALA A 376 -4.71 6.26 29.88
CA ALA A 376 -5.58 5.34 30.61
C ALA A 376 -6.94 5.98 30.87
N ARG A 377 -8.02 5.28 30.52
CA ARG A 377 -9.41 5.73 30.75
C ARG A 377 -9.75 5.69 32.22
N PHE A 378 -9.28 4.67 32.89
CA PHE A 378 -9.44 4.47 34.32
C PHE A 378 -8.14 4.14 35.02
N VAL A 379 -8.04 4.54 36.28
CA VAL A 379 -6.96 4.12 37.19
C VAL A 379 -7.57 3.46 38.40
N LEU A 380 -7.10 2.23 38.70
CA LEU A 380 -7.47 1.46 39.90
C LEU A 380 -6.34 1.53 40.91
N PHE A 381 -6.63 2.09 42.08
CA PHE A 381 -5.65 2.14 43.16
C PHE A 381 -5.88 0.92 44.07
N ILE A 382 -4.84 0.13 44.31
CA ILE A 382 -4.85 -1.02 45.21
C ILE A 382 -3.76 -0.84 46.26
N GLY A 383 -4.15 -0.85 47.52
CA GLY A 383 -3.28 -0.64 48.67
C GLY A 383 -3.80 0.46 49.61
N GLY A 384 -3.02 0.78 50.67
CA GLY A 384 -3.38 1.78 51.66
C GLY A 384 -4.52 1.35 52.59
N ASP A 385 -5.07 2.32 53.33
CA ASP A 385 -6.12 2.07 54.33
C ASP A 385 -7.40 1.44 53.74
N GLU A 386 -7.72 1.76 52.47
CA GLU A 386 -8.89 1.19 51.80
C GLU A 386 -8.71 -0.32 51.56
N TYR A 387 -7.52 -0.74 51.24
CA TYR A 387 -7.22 -2.17 51.02
C TYR A 387 -7.41 -2.97 52.30
N GLU A 388 -6.99 -2.44 53.47
CA GLU A 388 -7.18 -3.07 54.78
C GLU A 388 -8.67 -3.23 55.09
N THR A 389 -9.52 -2.36 54.61
CA THR A 389 -10.99 -2.43 54.78
C THR A 389 -11.67 -3.25 53.69
N GLY A 390 -10.92 -3.85 52.73
CA GLY A 390 -11.44 -4.70 51.66
C GLY A 390 -11.92 -3.95 50.43
N TYR A 391 -11.46 -2.72 50.18
CA TYR A 391 -11.86 -1.89 49.05
C TYR A 391 -10.65 -1.46 48.19
N CYS A 392 -10.94 -1.02 46.99
CA CYS A 392 -10.04 -0.31 46.09
C CYS A 392 -10.73 0.93 45.50
N ASN A 393 -9.95 1.90 45.07
CA ASN A 393 -10.48 3.14 44.48
C ASN A 393 -10.30 3.14 42.99
N LEU A 394 -11.39 3.27 42.22
CA LEU A 394 -11.42 3.44 40.77
C LEU A 394 -11.59 4.92 40.43
N LYS A 395 -10.71 5.46 39.62
CA LYS A 395 -10.77 6.85 39.13
C LYS A 395 -11.02 6.87 37.62
N ASN A 396 -12.04 7.56 37.19
CA ASN A 396 -12.23 7.93 35.79
C ASN A 396 -11.28 9.08 35.45
N MET A 397 -10.39 8.88 34.48
CA MET A 397 -9.36 9.87 34.11
C MET A 397 -9.91 11.00 33.22
N ILE A 398 -11.08 10.81 32.62
CA ILE A 398 -11.74 11.81 31.75
C ILE A 398 -12.58 12.75 32.60
N THR A 399 -13.46 12.22 33.46
CA THR A 399 -14.38 13.03 34.28
C THR A 399 -13.77 13.45 35.63
N GLY A 400 -12.78 12.70 36.13
CA GLY A 400 -12.19 12.89 37.45
C GLY A 400 -12.97 12.20 38.58
N ASP A 401 -14.10 11.58 38.29
CA ASP A 401 -14.92 10.87 39.28
C ASP A 401 -14.16 9.71 39.89
N GLN A 402 -14.42 9.47 41.19
CA GLN A 402 -13.84 8.38 41.94
C GLN A 402 -14.92 7.51 42.56
N PHE A 403 -14.69 6.19 42.50
CA PHE A 403 -15.63 5.19 42.99
C PHE A 403 -14.89 4.21 43.91
N GLN A 404 -15.46 3.87 45.06
CA GLN A 404 -14.95 2.83 45.93
C GLN A 404 -15.60 1.48 45.53
N VAL A 405 -14.80 0.47 45.29
CA VAL A 405 -15.25 -0.85 44.83
C VAL A 405 -14.69 -1.94 45.75
N PRO A 406 -15.52 -2.91 46.18
CA PRO A 406 -15.03 -4.01 46.95
C PRO A 406 -14.02 -4.87 46.20
N LEU A 407 -12.90 -5.24 46.80
CA LEU A 407 -11.84 -6.05 46.19
C LEU A 407 -12.32 -7.45 45.74
N ASN A 408 -13.30 -8.01 46.41
CA ASN A 408 -13.90 -9.29 46.06
C ASN A 408 -14.97 -9.20 44.95
N GLN A 409 -15.21 -8.01 44.38
CA GLN A 409 -16.22 -7.74 43.36
C GLN A 409 -15.63 -6.92 42.18
N LEU A 410 -14.46 -7.33 41.68
CA LEU A 410 -13.79 -6.67 40.53
C LEU A 410 -14.64 -6.67 39.27
N ASP A 411 -15.61 -7.58 39.16
CA ASP A 411 -16.61 -7.59 38.08
C ASP A 411 -17.49 -6.34 38.05
N GLN A 412 -17.71 -5.67 39.21
CA GLN A 412 -18.40 -4.37 39.22
C GLN A 412 -17.65 -3.30 38.43
N ILE A 413 -16.31 -3.34 38.37
CA ILE A 413 -15.49 -2.43 37.62
C ILE A 413 -15.79 -2.55 36.11
N LEU A 414 -16.14 -3.75 35.65
CA LEU A 414 -16.51 -3.97 34.24
C LEU A 414 -17.69 -3.11 33.80
N SER A 415 -18.63 -2.80 34.70
CA SER A 415 -19.76 -1.94 34.40
C SER A 415 -19.33 -0.49 34.11
N TYR A 416 -18.32 -0.01 34.83
CA TYR A 416 -17.75 1.33 34.60
C TYR A 416 -16.94 1.37 33.29
N LEU A 417 -16.15 0.32 33.02
CA LEU A 417 -15.36 0.21 31.80
C LEU A 417 -16.24 0.15 30.53
N LYS A 418 -17.38 -0.57 30.60
CA LYS A 418 -18.35 -0.68 29.49
C LYS A 418 -19.06 0.63 29.19
N ASN A 419 -19.47 1.40 30.22
CA ASN A 419 -20.25 2.61 30.04
C ASN A 419 -19.43 3.81 29.54
N ALA A 420 -18.12 3.66 29.43
CA ALA A 420 -17.22 4.68 28.93
C ALA A 420 -16.69 4.36 27.50
N SER A 421 -17.27 3.35 26.83
CA SER A 421 -16.92 2.93 25.47
C SER A 421 -17.59 3.83 24.42
#